data_6a2afa47c3759a591392f70cc61350bb
#
_entry.id   6a2afa47c3759a591392f70cc61350bb
#
_cell.length_a   1.000
_cell.length_b   1.000
_cell.length_c   1.000
_cell.angle_alpha   90.00
_cell.angle_beta   90.00
_cell.angle_gamma   90.00
#
_symmetry.space_group_name_H-M   'P 1'
#
loop_
_entity.id
_entity.type
_entity.pdbx_description
1 polymer ?
#
loop_
_entity_poly.entity_id
_entity_poly.type
_entity_poly.pdbx_seq_one_letter_code
_entity_poly.pdbx_strand_id
1 'polypeptide(L)'
;MSLTLPATSEREAAASSPPPAAPRGRLAAYLDLIRWNRPAGWLLLLWPTLSALWFAAGGWPGWHLLAVFVLGTVLMRSAGCCVNDVADRDFDRHVKRTAARPVTSGEVSVREALLLGAVLALVAFGLVLTTNLATVLWSFAALGVTLFYPFAKRIFAIPQAVLGIAFSFGIPMAFAAVQGEVPAFAWLLLAGNLFWVLAYDTEYAMVDRDDDLKIGMKTSAITFGRFDVAAVMASYL
;
A
#
# COMPACT_ATOMS: atom_id res chain seq x y z
N MET A 1 -55.91 -17.46 27.09
CA MET A 1 -55.68 -15.99 26.95
C MET A 1 -54.34 -15.83 26.24
N SER A 2 -54.41 -15.74 24.92
CA SER A 2 -53.22 -15.69 24.04
C SER A 2 -52.89 -14.24 23.78
N LEU A 3 -51.73 -13.77 24.25
CA LEU A 3 -51.21 -12.44 24.01
C LEU A 3 -50.39 -12.47 22.70
N THR A 4 -50.98 -11.92 21.63
CA THR A 4 -50.28 -11.59 20.40
C THR A 4 -49.52 -10.31 20.59
N LEU A 5 -48.19 -10.37 20.52
CA LEU A 5 -47.30 -9.20 20.47
C LEU A 5 -47.47 -8.46 19.11
N PRO A 6 -47.44 -7.13 19.05
CA PRO A 6 -47.72 -6.38 17.86
C PRO A 6 -46.52 -6.40 16.87
N ALA A 7 -46.81 -6.61 15.60
CA ALA A 7 -45.90 -6.67 14.46
C ALA A 7 -45.36 -5.27 14.02
N THR A 8 -45.08 -4.38 14.99
CA THR A 8 -44.63 -3.00 14.69
C THR A 8 -43.11 -2.82 14.70
N SER A 9 -42.33 -3.74 15.34
CA SER A 9 -40.88 -3.58 15.47
C SER A 9 -40.09 -3.92 14.21
N GLU A 10 -40.59 -4.84 13.37
CA GLU A 10 -39.90 -5.22 12.12
C GLU A 10 -40.07 -4.19 10.98
N ARG A 11 -41.18 -3.44 10.99
CA ARG A 11 -41.42 -2.38 10.02
C ARG A 11 -40.63 -1.08 10.32
N GLU A 12 -40.33 -0.79 11.57
CA GLU A 12 -39.48 0.35 11.95
C GLU A 12 -37.99 0.06 11.71
N ALA A 13 -37.53 -1.17 11.86
CA ALA A 13 -36.17 -1.56 11.55
C ALA A 13 -35.87 -1.53 10.04
N ALA A 14 -36.85 -1.79 9.18
CA ALA A 14 -36.69 -1.70 7.72
C ALA A 14 -36.67 -0.26 7.19
N ALA A 15 -37.20 0.70 7.94
CA ALA A 15 -37.26 2.13 7.55
C ALA A 15 -35.98 2.93 7.85
N SER A 16 -35.00 2.36 8.58
CA SER A 16 -33.77 3.03 8.99
C SER A 16 -32.52 2.70 8.18
N SER A 17 -32.65 1.90 7.13
CA SER A 17 -31.52 1.71 6.20
C SER A 17 -31.32 2.99 5.37
N PRO A 18 -30.13 3.61 5.40
CA PRO A 18 -29.87 4.76 4.56
C PRO A 18 -30.08 4.37 3.09
N PRO A 19 -30.62 5.29 2.25
CA PRO A 19 -30.83 5.01 0.84
C PRO A 19 -29.53 4.54 0.19
N PRO A 20 -29.58 3.59 -0.75
CA PRO A 20 -28.39 3.14 -1.47
C PRO A 20 -27.70 4.38 -2.07
N ALA A 21 -26.41 4.53 -1.77
CA ALA A 21 -25.63 5.65 -2.26
C ALA A 21 -25.75 5.72 -3.79
N ALA A 22 -26.02 6.91 -4.33
CA ALA A 22 -26.08 7.12 -5.77
C ALA A 22 -24.83 6.55 -6.45
N PRO A 23 -24.95 5.92 -7.63
CA PRO A 23 -23.81 5.32 -8.32
C PRO A 23 -22.75 6.39 -8.56
N ARG A 24 -21.55 6.17 -8.00
CA ARG A 24 -20.40 7.06 -8.19
C ARG A 24 -20.01 7.06 -9.67
N GLY A 25 -19.59 8.21 -10.19
CA GLY A 25 -19.07 8.29 -11.56
C GLY A 25 -17.81 7.40 -11.70
N ARG A 26 -17.60 6.83 -12.90
CA ARG A 26 -16.44 5.93 -13.18
C ARG A 26 -15.10 6.56 -12.82
N LEU A 27 -14.90 7.85 -13.07
CA LEU A 27 -13.68 8.57 -12.70
C LEU A 27 -13.46 8.55 -11.18
N ALA A 28 -14.52 8.78 -10.39
CA ALA A 28 -14.43 8.74 -8.94
C ALA A 28 -14.03 7.33 -8.43
N ALA A 29 -14.56 6.27 -9.04
CA ALA A 29 -14.17 4.89 -8.71
C ALA A 29 -12.69 4.60 -9.03
N TYR A 30 -12.17 5.12 -10.15
CA TYR A 30 -10.74 4.97 -10.47
C TYR A 30 -9.84 5.78 -9.53
N LEU A 31 -10.23 7.02 -9.18
CA LEU A 31 -9.48 7.85 -8.22
C LEU A 31 -9.46 7.21 -6.82
N ASP A 32 -10.55 6.56 -6.42
CA ASP A 32 -10.60 5.83 -5.16
C ASP A 32 -9.77 4.54 -5.22
N LEU A 33 -9.77 3.81 -6.33
CA LEU A 33 -8.94 2.63 -6.56
C LEU A 33 -7.45 2.93 -6.41
N ILE A 34 -6.95 4.01 -7.02
CA ILE A 34 -5.56 4.45 -6.91
C ILE A 34 -5.28 5.20 -5.61
N ARG A 35 -6.31 5.41 -4.78
CA ARG A 35 -6.24 6.10 -3.48
C ARG A 35 -5.73 7.53 -3.58
N TRP A 36 -6.15 8.24 -4.64
CA TRP A 36 -5.78 9.62 -4.85
C TRP A 36 -6.23 10.55 -3.72
N ASN A 37 -7.38 10.26 -3.12
CA ASN A 37 -7.96 10.95 -1.96
C ASN A 37 -7.24 10.67 -0.62
N ARG A 38 -6.21 9.80 -0.62
CA ARG A 38 -5.44 9.41 0.58
C ARG A 38 -3.94 9.65 0.36
N PRO A 39 -3.48 10.91 0.36
CA PRO A 39 -2.10 11.27 0.00
C PRO A 39 -1.05 10.69 0.96
N ALA A 40 -1.40 10.41 2.22
CA ALA A 40 -0.49 9.78 3.16
C ALA A 40 0.17 8.51 2.58
N GLY A 41 -0.58 7.71 1.80
CA GLY A 41 -0.06 6.46 1.25
C GLY A 41 1.13 6.64 0.29
N TRP A 42 1.16 7.66 -0.57
CA TRP A 42 2.30 7.91 -1.44
C TRP A 42 3.36 8.82 -0.79
N LEU A 43 2.98 9.67 0.17
CA LEU A 43 3.92 10.46 0.95
C LEU A 43 4.85 9.58 1.80
N LEU A 44 4.33 8.49 2.38
CA LEU A 44 5.13 7.52 3.15
C LEU A 44 6.24 6.85 2.32
N LEU A 45 6.05 6.71 1.00
CA LEU A 45 7.11 6.23 0.09
C LEU A 45 8.01 7.38 -0.39
N LEU A 46 7.41 8.55 -0.62
CA LEU A 46 8.08 9.67 -1.24
C LEU A 46 9.16 10.27 -0.34
N TRP A 47 8.85 10.49 0.95
CA TRP A 47 9.80 11.12 1.88
C TRP A 47 11.12 10.36 2.00
N PRO A 48 11.16 9.04 2.30
CA PRO A 48 12.43 8.32 2.36
C PRO A 48 13.14 8.25 1.00
N THR A 49 12.40 8.15 -0.10
CA THR A 49 12.95 8.17 -1.46
C THR A 49 13.63 9.51 -1.77
N LEU A 50 12.98 10.63 -1.48
CA LEU A 50 13.57 11.96 -1.67
C LEU A 50 14.75 12.18 -0.75
N SER A 51 14.66 11.84 0.53
CA SER A 51 15.79 11.93 1.46
C SER A 51 17.01 11.19 0.92
N ALA A 52 16.82 9.96 0.42
CA ALA A 52 17.89 9.19 -0.21
C ALA A 52 18.46 9.87 -1.47
N LEU A 53 17.59 10.47 -2.27
CA LEU A 53 18.02 11.18 -3.48
C LEU A 53 18.89 12.39 -3.14
N TRP A 54 18.55 13.15 -2.10
CA TRP A 54 19.39 14.26 -1.61
C TRP A 54 20.70 13.78 -1.00
N PHE A 55 20.69 12.71 -0.22
CA PHE A 55 21.92 12.10 0.30
C PHE A 55 22.82 11.60 -0.81
N ALA A 56 22.27 10.92 -1.81
CA ALA A 56 23.04 10.39 -2.93
C ALA A 56 23.71 11.51 -3.76
N ALA A 57 23.01 12.64 -3.92
CA ALA A 57 23.50 13.79 -4.68
C ALA A 57 24.47 14.69 -3.87
N GLY A 58 24.54 14.51 -2.54
CA GLY A 58 25.28 15.44 -1.66
C GLY A 58 24.69 16.85 -1.64
N GLY A 59 23.43 17.02 -2.09
CA GLY A 59 22.72 18.29 -2.23
C GLY A 59 21.58 18.21 -3.23
N TRP A 60 21.47 19.20 -4.11
CA TRP A 60 20.40 19.27 -5.10
C TRP A 60 20.53 18.18 -6.19
N PRO A 61 19.55 17.26 -6.36
CA PRO A 61 19.65 16.14 -7.30
C PRO A 61 19.35 16.51 -8.77
N GLY A 62 18.94 17.73 -9.02
CA GLY A 62 18.47 18.17 -10.33
C GLY A 62 16.99 17.92 -10.60
N TRP A 63 16.39 18.78 -11.42
CA TRP A 63 14.95 18.74 -11.72
C TRP A 63 14.51 17.41 -12.39
N HIS A 64 15.36 16.84 -13.25
CA HIS A 64 15.07 15.60 -13.95
C HIS A 64 14.86 14.44 -12.95
N LEU A 65 15.86 14.14 -12.11
CA LEU A 65 15.74 13.05 -11.15
C LEU A 65 14.63 13.31 -10.13
N LEU A 66 14.46 14.56 -9.69
CA LEU A 66 13.36 14.93 -8.81
C LEU A 66 12.00 14.57 -9.44
N ALA A 67 11.76 14.96 -10.69
CA ALA A 67 10.54 14.65 -11.41
C ALA A 67 10.35 13.14 -11.59
N VAL A 68 11.39 12.40 -11.99
CA VAL A 68 11.34 10.95 -12.15
C VAL A 68 10.94 10.26 -10.84
N PHE A 69 11.57 10.61 -9.72
CA PHE A 69 11.30 9.95 -8.44
C PHE A 69 9.96 10.37 -7.82
N VAL A 70 9.53 11.63 -7.94
CA VAL A 70 8.21 12.08 -7.47
C VAL A 70 7.09 11.41 -8.27
N LEU A 71 7.11 11.55 -9.59
CA LEU A 71 6.08 10.98 -10.46
C LEU A 71 6.11 9.46 -10.42
N GLY A 72 7.31 8.84 -10.47
CA GLY A 72 7.49 7.40 -10.38
C GLY A 72 6.91 6.83 -9.09
N THR A 73 7.13 7.47 -7.95
CA THR A 73 6.57 7.04 -6.66
C THR A 73 5.03 7.09 -6.67
N VAL A 74 4.44 8.20 -7.14
CA VAL A 74 2.99 8.34 -7.22
C VAL A 74 2.38 7.28 -8.14
N LEU A 75 2.95 7.09 -9.34
CA LEU A 75 2.49 6.13 -10.32
C LEU A 75 2.61 4.68 -9.82
N MET A 76 3.77 4.30 -9.28
CA MET A 76 4.00 2.94 -8.77
C MET A 76 3.16 2.64 -7.53
N ARG A 77 2.97 3.61 -6.63
CA ARG A 77 2.05 3.45 -5.50
C ARG A 77 0.61 3.23 -5.97
N SER A 78 0.18 3.99 -6.96
CA SER A 78 -1.15 3.84 -7.59
C SER A 78 -1.32 2.48 -8.27
N ALA A 79 -0.32 2.04 -9.05
CA ALA A 79 -0.28 0.71 -9.65
C ALA A 79 -0.35 -0.40 -8.60
N GLY A 80 0.44 -0.26 -7.52
CA GLY A 80 0.42 -1.19 -6.39
C GLY A 80 -0.95 -1.29 -5.71
N CYS A 81 -1.70 -0.20 -5.60
CA CYS A 81 -3.08 -0.24 -5.08
C CYS A 81 -3.99 -1.08 -5.96
N CYS A 82 -3.90 -0.95 -7.29
CA CYS A 82 -4.70 -1.73 -8.23
C CYS A 82 -4.43 -3.24 -8.07
N VAL A 83 -3.15 -3.63 -8.01
CA VAL A 83 -2.76 -5.04 -7.85
C VAL A 83 -3.19 -5.58 -6.48
N ASN A 84 -2.98 -4.80 -5.42
CA ASN A 84 -3.34 -5.21 -4.06
C ASN A 84 -4.85 -5.40 -3.90
N ASP A 85 -5.68 -4.49 -4.43
CA ASP A 85 -7.14 -4.60 -4.35
C ASP A 85 -7.67 -5.82 -5.13
N VAL A 86 -7.00 -6.21 -6.23
CA VAL A 86 -7.32 -7.44 -6.95
C VAL A 86 -6.90 -8.68 -6.16
N ALA A 87 -5.68 -8.69 -5.61
CA ALA A 87 -5.13 -9.82 -4.86
C ALA A 87 -5.90 -10.09 -3.56
N ASP A 88 -6.32 -9.04 -2.86
CA ASP A 88 -7.02 -9.13 -1.58
C ASP A 88 -8.55 -9.15 -1.71
N ARG A 89 -9.12 -9.09 -2.94
CA ARG A 89 -10.56 -8.94 -3.20
C ARG A 89 -11.46 -9.84 -2.36
N ASP A 90 -11.12 -11.11 -2.25
CA ASP A 90 -11.96 -12.09 -1.56
C ASP A 90 -11.84 -12.00 -0.03
N PHE A 91 -10.70 -11.54 0.49
CA PHE A 91 -10.48 -11.27 1.91
C PHE A 91 -11.10 -9.95 2.34
N ASP A 92 -10.94 -8.90 1.53
CA ASP A 92 -11.41 -7.54 1.80
C ASP A 92 -12.93 -7.46 2.03
N ARG A 93 -13.71 -8.40 1.50
CA ARG A 93 -15.16 -8.52 1.73
C ARG A 93 -15.52 -8.76 3.19
N HIS A 94 -14.61 -9.36 3.95
CA HIS A 94 -14.83 -9.76 5.34
C HIS A 94 -14.26 -8.74 6.35
N VAL A 95 -13.54 -7.71 5.87
CA VAL A 95 -12.95 -6.67 6.69
C VAL A 95 -13.73 -5.37 6.51
N LYS A 96 -14.31 -4.84 7.61
CA LYS A 96 -15.20 -3.66 7.58
C LYS A 96 -14.60 -2.46 6.86
N ARG A 97 -13.31 -2.20 7.07
CA ARG A 97 -12.59 -1.05 6.50
C ARG A 97 -12.39 -1.17 4.99
N THR A 98 -12.33 -2.39 4.44
CA THR A 98 -11.94 -2.65 3.04
C THR A 98 -13.08 -3.19 2.17
N ALA A 99 -14.19 -3.60 2.75
CA ALA A 99 -15.35 -4.14 2.02
C ALA A 99 -15.90 -3.20 0.94
N ALA A 100 -15.77 -1.88 1.13
CA ALA A 100 -16.24 -0.87 0.17
C ALA A 100 -15.22 -0.50 -0.92
N ARG A 101 -14.07 -1.20 -1.02
CA ARG A 101 -13.08 -0.95 -2.09
C ARG A 101 -13.67 -1.19 -3.47
N PRO A 102 -13.30 -0.40 -4.50
CA PRO A 102 -13.92 -0.46 -5.83
C PRO A 102 -13.90 -1.85 -6.50
N VAL A 103 -12.81 -2.63 -6.33
CA VAL A 103 -12.74 -3.99 -6.88
C VAL A 103 -13.55 -4.98 -6.04
N THR A 104 -13.55 -4.81 -4.72
CA THR A 104 -14.26 -5.66 -3.77
C THR A 104 -15.77 -5.49 -3.91
N SER A 105 -16.24 -4.24 -4.02
CA SER A 105 -17.67 -3.90 -4.23
C SER A 105 -18.18 -4.23 -5.64
N GLY A 106 -17.26 -4.42 -6.62
CA GLY A 106 -17.61 -4.67 -8.02
C GLY A 106 -17.83 -3.39 -8.85
N GLU A 107 -17.57 -2.20 -8.30
CA GLU A 107 -17.63 -0.93 -9.05
C GLU A 107 -16.59 -0.87 -10.19
N VAL A 108 -15.42 -1.49 -9.96
CA VAL A 108 -14.34 -1.66 -10.95
C VAL A 108 -14.07 -3.15 -11.13
N SER A 109 -14.04 -3.61 -12.38
CA SER A 109 -13.74 -5.00 -12.68
C SER A 109 -12.24 -5.30 -12.46
N VAL A 110 -11.90 -6.58 -12.20
CA VAL A 110 -10.52 -7.04 -12.08
C VAL A 110 -9.68 -6.68 -13.29
N ARG A 111 -10.26 -6.82 -14.51
CA ARG A 111 -9.55 -6.51 -15.76
C ARG A 111 -9.22 -5.02 -15.87
N GLU A 112 -10.16 -4.15 -15.52
CA GLU A 112 -9.94 -2.70 -15.53
C GLU A 112 -8.89 -2.28 -14.50
N ALA A 113 -8.94 -2.85 -13.28
CA ALA A 113 -7.96 -2.58 -12.24
C ALA A 113 -6.55 -3.00 -12.67
N LEU A 114 -6.39 -4.20 -13.23
CA LEU A 114 -5.10 -4.68 -13.74
C LEU A 114 -4.59 -3.88 -14.92
N LEU A 115 -5.47 -3.48 -15.85
CA LEU A 115 -5.11 -2.65 -16.99
C LEU A 115 -4.63 -1.27 -16.53
N LEU A 116 -5.37 -0.63 -15.62
CA LEU A 116 -4.98 0.67 -15.04
C LEU A 116 -3.62 0.54 -14.33
N GLY A 117 -3.45 -0.49 -13.49
CA GLY A 117 -2.18 -0.75 -12.81
C GLY A 117 -1.01 -0.97 -13.78
N ALA A 118 -1.23 -1.72 -14.86
CA ALA A 118 -0.22 -1.97 -15.89
C ALA A 118 0.16 -0.67 -16.64
N VAL A 119 -0.82 0.15 -17.03
CA VAL A 119 -0.57 1.44 -17.69
C VAL A 119 0.24 2.36 -16.78
N LEU A 120 -0.13 2.49 -15.51
CA LEU A 120 0.60 3.32 -14.55
C LEU A 120 2.04 2.83 -14.34
N ALA A 121 2.24 1.51 -14.24
CA ALA A 121 3.57 0.91 -14.11
C ALA A 121 4.43 1.13 -15.37
N LEU A 122 3.85 1.00 -16.56
CA LEU A 122 4.55 1.25 -17.83
C LEU A 122 4.96 2.72 -17.98
N VAL A 123 4.11 3.66 -17.59
CA VAL A 123 4.46 5.09 -17.58
C VAL A 123 5.59 5.36 -16.58
N ALA A 124 5.52 4.77 -15.38
CA ALA A 124 6.60 4.87 -14.39
C ALA A 124 7.91 4.26 -14.92
N PHE A 125 7.85 3.12 -15.59
CA PHE A 125 9.02 2.50 -16.22
C PHE A 125 9.60 3.38 -17.34
N GLY A 126 8.75 4.03 -18.15
CA GLY A 126 9.18 5.02 -19.14
C GLY A 126 10.00 6.16 -18.52
N LEU A 127 9.61 6.64 -17.31
CA LEU A 127 10.42 7.63 -16.57
C LEU A 127 11.76 7.02 -16.12
N VAL A 128 11.79 5.79 -15.62
CA VAL A 128 13.02 5.11 -15.20
C VAL A 128 13.98 4.92 -16.38
N LEU A 129 13.50 4.63 -17.59
CA LEU A 129 14.33 4.51 -18.81
C LEU A 129 15.06 5.80 -19.17
N THR A 130 14.67 6.96 -18.66
CA THR A 130 15.39 8.22 -18.84
C THR A 130 16.58 8.40 -17.89
N THR A 131 16.79 7.47 -16.98
CA THR A 131 17.90 7.43 -16.01
C THR A 131 19.06 6.56 -16.53
N ASN A 132 19.85 5.97 -15.65
CA ASN A 132 20.96 5.09 -16.00
C ASN A 132 20.60 3.60 -15.91
N LEU A 133 21.44 2.72 -16.47
CA LEU A 133 21.23 1.27 -16.48
C LEU A 133 21.10 0.67 -15.08
N ALA A 134 21.87 1.17 -14.11
CA ALA A 134 21.80 0.66 -12.73
C ALA A 134 20.40 0.86 -12.14
N THR A 135 19.81 2.05 -12.32
CA THR A 135 18.43 2.34 -11.86
C THR A 135 17.41 1.45 -12.57
N VAL A 136 17.57 1.24 -13.88
CA VAL A 136 16.70 0.35 -14.65
C VAL A 136 16.76 -1.09 -14.11
N LEU A 137 17.96 -1.61 -13.83
CA LEU A 137 18.11 -2.95 -13.26
C LEU A 137 17.48 -3.05 -11.86
N TRP A 138 17.69 -2.05 -11.00
CA TRP A 138 17.07 -2.01 -9.67
C TRP A 138 15.54 -1.89 -9.73
N SER A 139 14.98 -1.27 -10.78
CA SER A 139 13.53 -1.17 -10.94
C SER A 139 12.84 -2.53 -11.13
N PHE A 140 13.52 -3.50 -11.77
CA PHE A 140 12.99 -4.86 -11.87
C PHE A 140 12.97 -5.57 -10.51
N ALA A 141 13.99 -5.38 -9.67
CA ALA A 141 14.00 -5.91 -8.31
C ALA A 141 12.87 -5.30 -7.47
N ALA A 142 12.68 -3.96 -7.57
CA ALA A 142 11.58 -3.24 -6.93
C ALA A 142 10.21 -3.76 -7.36
N LEU A 143 10.02 -3.97 -8.66
CA LEU A 143 8.79 -4.53 -9.21
C LEU A 143 8.53 -5.93 -8.67
N GLY A 144 9.56 -6.81 -8.64
CA GLY A 144 9.45 -8.17 -8.10
C GLY A 144 8.96 -8.18 -6.65
N VAL A 145 9.56 -7.36 -5.77
CA VAL A 145 9.15 -7.26 -4.37
C VAL A 145 7.73 -6.68 -4.24
N THR A 146 7.38 -5.68 -5.05
CA THR A 146 6.05 -5.06 -5.05
C THR A 146 4.95 -6.04 -5.45
N LEU A 147 5.20 -6.86 -6.47
CA LEU A 147 4.26 -7.90 -6.92
C LEU A 147 4.16 -9.08 -5.94
N PHE A 148 5.24 -9.38 -5.22
CA PHE A 148 5.26 -10.44 -4.22
C PHE A 148 4.52 -10.05 -2.92
N TYR A 149 4.57 -8.78 -2.53
CA TYR A 149 4.02 -8.30 -1.25
C TYR A 149 2.56 -8.72 -0.96
N PRO A 150 1.58 -8.64 -1.89
CA PRO A 150 0.20 -9.03 -1.60
C PRO A 150 0.07 -10.50 -1.15
N PHE A 151 1.00 -11.36 -1.58
CA PHE A 151 1.02 -12.77 -1.21
C PHE A 151 1.74 -13.04 0.12
N ALA A 152 2.56 -12.10 0.58
CA ALA A 152 3.33 -12.20 1.82
C ALA A 152 2.46 -12.45 3.05
N LYS A 153 1.26 -11.85 3.10
CA LYS A 153 0.27 -12.03 4.18
C LYS A 153 -0.19 -13.48 4.36
N ARG A 154 -0.03 -14.31 3.34
CA ARG A 154 -0.43 -15.73 3.35
C ARG A 154 0.70 -16.65 3.80
N ILE A 155 1.94 -16.20 3.66
CA ILE A 155 3.15 -16.99 3.85
C ILE A 155 3.86 -16.61 5.15
N PHE A 156 4.14 -15.32 5.35
CA PHE A 156 4.97 -14.82 6.44
C PHE A 156 4.14 -14.47 7.69
N ALA A 157 4.74 -14.69 8.87
CA ALA A 157 4.15 -14.30 10.15
C ALA A 157 4.15 -12.77 10.34
N ILE A 158 5.11 -12.06 9.72
CA ILE A 158 5.27 -10.61 9.77
C ILE A 158 5.32 -10.07 8.31
N PRO A 159 4.18 -10.01 7.58
CA PRO A 159 4.13 -9.51 6.21
C PRO A 159 4.50 -8.03 6.11
N GLN A 160 4.39 -7.27 7.20
CA GLN A 160 4.80 -5.87 7.32
C GLN A 160 6.29 -5.66 7.03
N ALA A 161 7.14 -6.64 7.34
CA ALA A 161 8.56 -6.57 6.98
C ALA A 161 8.77 -6.62 5.45
N VAL A 162 7.98 -7.42 4.73
CA VAL A 162 8.01 -7.47 3.25
C VAL A 162 7.49 -6.16 2.66
N LEU A 163 6.45 -5.56 3.26
CA LEU A 163 5.99 -4.22 2.91
C LEU A 163 7.10 -3.19 3.12
N GLY A 164 7.80 -3.27 4.27
CA GLY A 164 8.92 -2.39 4.59
C GLY A 164 10.01 -2.44 3.53
N ILE A 165 10.38 -3.63 3.05
CA ILE A 165 11.32 -3.77 1.94
C ILE A 165 10.75 -3.10 0.67
N ALA A 166 9.52 -3.40 0.27
CA ALA A 166 8.89 -2.84 -0.93
C ALA A 166 8.84 -1.30 -0.88
N PHE A 167 8.48 -0.72 0.26
CA PHE A 167 8.37 0.72 0.46
C PHE A 167 9.73 1.42 0.54
N SER A 168 10.79 0.67 0.84
CA SER A 168 12.16 1.22 0.95
C SER A 168 12.94 1.15 -0.36
N PHE A 169 12.42 0.48 -1.41
CA PHE A 169 13.17 0.27 -2.65
C PHE A 169 13.50 1.56 -3.43
N GLY A 170 12.76 2.65 -3.19
CA GLY A 170 13.12 3.97 -3.68
C GLY A 170 14.51 4.44 -3.24
N ILE A 171 15.00 3.97 -2.07
CA ILE A 171 16.31 4.35 -1.51
C ILE A 171 17.46 3.81 -2.38
N PRO A 172 17.64 2.49 -2.60
CA PRO A 172 18.72 2.00 -3.45
C PRO A 172 18.60 2.51 -4.89
N MET A 173 17.36 2.69 -5.41
CA MET A 173 17.17 3.27 -6.74
C MET A 173 17.64 4.71 -6.82
N ALA A 174 17.47 5.53 -5.79
CA ALA A 174 17.95 6.92 -5.74
C ALA A 174 19.49 6.99 -5.79
N PHE A 175 20.18 6.13 -5.03
CA PHE A 175 21.64 6.03 -5.08
C PHE A 175 22.12 5.52 -6.44
N ALA A 176 21.50 4.49 -6.98
CA ALA A 176 21.82 3.98 -8.31
C ALA A 176 21.65 5.07 -9.40
N ALA A 177 20.61 5.92 -9.30
CA ALA A 177 20.34 6.96 -10.28
C ALA A 177 21.39 8.08 -10.26
N VAL A 178 21.91 8.42 -9.09
CA VAL A 178 22.88 9.51 -8.93
C VAL A 178 24.32 9.01 -9.09
N GLN A 179 24.65 7.88 -8.43
CA GLN A 179 26.03 7.41 -8.30
C GLN A 179 26.37 6.23 -9.24
N GLY A 180 25.35 5.60 -9.86
CA GLY A 180 25.54 4.40 -10.67
C GLY A 180 25.70 3.12 -9.85
N GLU A 181 25.76 3.20 -8.53
CA GLU A 181 25.94 2.09 -7.59
C GLU A 181 25.10 2.28 -6.31
N VAL A 182 25.01 1.25 -5.49
CA VAL A 182 24.28 1.27 -4.22
C VAL A 182 25.28 1.06 -3.08
N PRO A 183 25.76 2.11 -2.41
CA PRO A 183 26.75 2.00 -1.35
C PRO A 183 26.12 1.38 -0.06
N ALA A 184 27.00 0.93 0.86
CA ALA A 184 26.57 0.37 2.14
C ALA A 184 25.62 1.31 2.93
N PHE A 185 25.83 2.61 2.84
CA PHE A 185 24.98 3.61 3.48
C PHE A 185 23.52 3.57 2.99
N ALA A 186 23.29 3.30 1.70
CA ALA A 186 21.93 3.14 1.15
C ALA A 186 21.19 1.96 1.81
N TRP A 187 21.89 0.87 2.08
CA TRP A 187 21.32 -0.30 2.76
C TRP A 187 21.01 -0.01 4.24
N LEU A 188 21.82 0.79 4.90
CA LEU A 188 21.55 1.26 6.27
C LEU A 188 20.28 2.12 6.31
N LEU A 189 20.12 3.05 5.37
CA LEU A 189 18.90 3.85 5.24
C LEU A 189 17.68 2.99 4.94
N LEU A 190 17.83 1.99 4.05
CA LEU A 190 16.75 1.03 3.76
C LEU A 190 16.34 0.28 5.02
N ALA A 191 17.31 -0.22 5.81
CA ALA A 191 17.02 -0.93 7.04
C ALA A 191 16.28 -0.05 8.05
N GLY A 192 16.71 1.20 8.25
CA GLY A 192 16.01 2.15 9.12
C GLY A 192 14.58 2.41 8.65
N ASN A 193 14.39 2.62 7.34
CA ASN A 193 13.06 2.84 6.78
C ASN A 193 12.17 1.57 6.89
N LEU A 194 12.75 0.36 6.76
CA LEU A 194 12.03 -0.89 6.97
C LEU A 194 11.41 -0.95 8.37
N PHE A 195 12.19 -0.63 9.42
CA PHE A 195 11.68 -0.60 10.78
C PHE A 195 10.62 0.48 10.97
N TRP A 196 10.78 1.66 10.38
CA TRP A 196 9.75 2.69 10.39
C TRP A 196 8.44 2.23 9.74
N VAL A 197 8.52 1.56 8.59
CA VAL A 197 7.34 0.97 7.92
C VAL A 197 6.73 -0.14 8.78
N LEU A 198 7.55 -1.01 9.37
CA LEU A 198 7.09 -2.07 10.25
C LEU A 198 6.30 -1.51 11.43
N ALA A 199 6.78 -0.40 12.04
CA ALA A 199 6.10 0.24 13.14
C ALA A 199 4.70 0.73 12.74
N TYR A 200 4.60 1.65 11.79
CA TYR A 200 3.30 2.24 11.45
C TYR A 200 2.31 1.24 10.82
N ASP A 201 2.80 0.26 10.03
CA ASP A 201 1.90 -0.73 9.43
C ASP A 201 1.46 -1.78 10.47
N THR A 202 2.23 -1.99 11.54
CA THR A 202 1.77 -2.75 12.72
C THR A 202 0.64 -2.02 13.43
N GLU A 203 0.72 -0.68 13.58
CA GLU A 203 -0.38 0.13 14.15
C GLU A 203 -1.67 0.00 13.33
N TYR A 204 -1.58 0.00 11.99
CA TYR A 204 -2.74 -0.30 11.12
C TYR A 204 -3.27 -1.71 11.34
N ALA A 205 -2.39 -2.71 11.49
CA ALA A 205 -2.79 -4.08 11.74
C ALA A 205 -3.43 -4.28 13.14
N MET A 206 -3.11 -3.44 14.13
CA MET A 206 -3.81 -3.45 15.42
C MET A 206 -5.28 -3.08 15.30
N VAL A 207 -5.61 -2.14 14.39
CA VAL A 207 -6.99 -1.71 14.15
C VAL A 207 -7.83 -2.83 13.53
N ASP A 208 -7.23 -3.60 12.62
CA ASP A 208 -7.93 -4.67 11.89
C ASP A 208 -7.82 -6.04 12.60
N ARG A 209 -7.16 -6.16 13.77
CA ARG A 209 -6.80 -7.42 14.44
C ARG A 209 -7.98 -8.39 14.60
N ASP A 210 -9.13 -7.90 15.05
CA ASP A 210 -10.30 -8.75 15.33
C ASP A 210 -10.90 -9.36 14.05
N ASP A 211 -10.85 -8.62 12.96
CA ASP A 211 -11.32 -9.09 11.66
C ASP A 211 -10.29 -10.04 11.02
N ASP A 212 -8.99 -9.71 11.12
CA ASP A 212 -7.88 -10.54 10.62
C ASP A 212 -7.83 -11.92 11.29
N LEU A 213 -8.08 -11.99 12.60
CA LEU A 213 -8.18 -13.26 13.34
C LEU A 213 -9.31 -14.15 12.83
N LYS A 214 -10.48 -13.59 12.48
CA LYS A 214 -11.64 -14.35 11.98
C LYS A 214 -11.38 -14.98 10.62
N ILE A 215 -10.60 -14.33 9.76
CA ILE A 215 -10.30 -14.78 8.40
C ILE A 215 -8.95 -15.50 8.28
N GLY A 216 -8.23 -15.67 9.41
CA GLY A 216 -6.95 -16.38 9.44
C GLY A 216 -5.80 -15.64 8.76
N MET A 217 -5.87 -14.30 8.63
CA MET A 217 -4.78 -13.50 8.08
C MET A 217 -3.62 -13.40 9.07
N LYS A 218 -2.40 -13.44 8.52
CA LYS A 218 -1.18 -13.24 9.31
C LYS A 218 -0.81 -11.76 9.32
N THR A 219 -0.57 -11.21 10.51
CA THR A 219 -0.13 -9.82 10.69
C THR A 219 0.88 -9.72 11.82
N SER A 220 1.71 -8.68 11.81
CA SER A 220 2.63 -8.38 12.90
C SER A 220 1.92 -8.17 14.24
N ALA A 221 0.76 -7.49 14.23
CA ALA A 221 -0.04 -7.26 15.43
C ALA A 221 -0.52 -8.58 16.08
N ILE A 222 -0.88 -9.59 15.27
CA ILE A 222 -1.23 -10.94 15.76
C ILE A 222 0.02 -11.67 16.24
N THR A 223 1.11 -11.60 15.47
CA THR A 223 2.37 -12.30 15.78
C THR A 223 3.02 -11.79 17.06
N PHE A 224 3.05 -10.47 17.27
CA PHE A 224 3.60 -9.87 18.49
C PHE A 224 2.65 -10.02 19.69
N GLY A 225 1.35 -10.15 19.46
CA GLY A 225 0.34 -10.36 20.49
C GLY A 225 0.37 -9.25 21.55
N ARG A 226 0.62 -9.63 22.82
CA ARG A 226 0.72 -8.68 23.95
C ARG A 226 1.93 -7.75 23.88
N PHE A 227 2.90 -8.02 23.02
CA PHE A 227 4.12 -7.24 22.87
C PHE A 227 4.09 -6.31 21.67
N ASP A 228 2.95 -6.16 21.00
CA ASP A 228 2.79 -5.36 19.80
C ASP A 228 3.20 -3.88 19.98
N VAL A 229 2.75 -3.24 21.08
CA VAL A 229 3.15 -1.87 21.42
C VAL A 229 4.66 -1.78 21.67
N ALA A 230 5.25 -2.75 22.40
CA ALA A 230 6.69 -2.77 22.65
C ALA A 230 7.49 -2.96 21.35
N ALA A 231 7.00 -3.81 20.43
CA ALA A 231 7.62 -4.02 19.12
C ALA A 231 7.56 -2.75 18.25
N VAL A 232 6.42 -2.04 18.25
CA VAL A 232 6.27 -0.75 17.57
C VAL A 232 7.26 0.27 18.14
N MET A 233 7.31 0.42 19.46
CA MET A 233 8.24 1.34 20.12
C MET A 233 9.71 1.00 19.81
N ALA A 234 10.08 -0.28 19.86
CA ALA A 234 11.43 -0.73 19.50
C ALA A 234 11.77 -0.49 18.02
N SER A 235 10.78 -0.50 17.13
CA SER A 235 10.98 -0.25 15.70
C SER A 235 11.15 1.24 15.38
N TYR A 236 10.72 2.15 16.26
CA TYR A 236 10.95 3.59 16.12
C TYR A 236 12.29 4.05 16.72
N LEU A 237 12.98 3.24 17.52
CA LEU A 237 14.27 3.55 18.13
C LEU A 237 15.44 3.12 17.26
#